data_a766de2dad622f8991e91bfca346cfa2
#
_entry.id   a766de2dad622f8991e91bfca346cfa2
#
_cell.length_a   1.000
_cell.length_b   1.000
_cell.length_c   1.000
_cell.angle_alpha   90.00
_cell.angle_beta   90.00
_cell.angle_gamma   90.00
#
_symmetry.space_group_name_H-M   'P 1'
#
loop_
_entity.id
_entity.type
_entity.pdbx_description
1 polymer ?
#
loop_
_entity_poly.entity_id
_entity_poly.type
_entity_poly.pdbx_seq_one_letter_code
_entity_poly.pdbx_strand_id
1 'polypeptide(L)'
;DLPLLAEAKELLSKAKVKDACIPGELYFRKEGRSRVFDLTANLDDKSPDICLAAFDILSIDGKEYERSELVEKHKKLDELFPEGGKVHSVGSKSVESRKDIQDYFKQVVETDGQEGVVVKSSEGMIYKLKPRCTLDGVVIGFVEGEGDRAGMLREVLVAMLRDEKTYQITAKVGNGFTDDDRKTLLKT
;
A
#
# COMPACT_ATOMS: atom_id res chain seq x y z
N ASP A 1 -13.92 -13.57 12.94
CA ASP A 1 -12.46 -13.49 12.72
C ASP A 1 -12.15 -13.81 11.25
N LEU A 2 -11.13 -13.17 10.68
CA LEU A 2 -10.66 -13.46 9.32
C LEU A 2 -9.94 -14.83 9.30
N PRO A 3 -10.06 -15.62 8.22
CA PRO A 3 -9.42 -16.95 8.11
C PRO A 3 -7.89 -16.92 8.27
N LEU A 4 -7.22 -15.83 7.87
CA LEU A 4 -5.78 -15.66 8.02
C LEU A 4 -5.30 -15.66 9.48
N LEU A 5 -6.17 -15.28 10.45
CA LEU A 5 -5.81 -15.26 11.86
C LEU A 5 -5.56 -16.66 12.44
N ALA A 6 -6.23 -17.68 11.91
CA ALA A 6 -5.99 -19.08 12.32
C ALA A 6 -4.59 -19.50 11.89
N GLU A 7 -4.19 -19.19 10.65
CA GLU A 7 -2.85 -19.48 10.12
C GLU A 7 -1.76 -18.69 10.87
N ALA A 8 -1.99 -17.38 11.14
CA ALA A 8 -1.06 -16.59 11.93
C ALA A 8 -0.80 -17.19 13.32
N LYS A 9 -1.86 -17.60 14.02
CA LYS A 9 -1.77 -18.23 15.34
C LYS A 9 -1.01 -19.57 15.26
N GLU A 10 -1.26 -20.37 14.24
CA GLU A 10 -0.56 -21.65 14.05
C GLU A 10 0.95 -21.44 13.82
N LEU A 11 1.32 -20.49 12.93
CA LEU A 11 2.72 -20.18 12.60
C LEU A 11 3.47 -19.65 13.83
N LEU A 12 2.88 -18.71 14.57
CA LEU A 12 3.47 -18.18 15.81
C LEU A 12 3.60 -19.24 16.89
N SER A 13 2.61 -20.12 17.02
CA SER A 13 2.66 -21.25 17.98
C SER A 13 3.77 -22.24 17.64
N LYS A 14 3.93 -22.61 16.36
CA LYS A 14 5.04 -23.47 15.89
C LYS A 14 6.42 -22.85 16.19
N ALA A 15 6.52 -21.54 16.06
CA ALA A 15 7.73 -20.78 16.39
C ALA A 15 7.90 -20.53 17.91
N LYS A 16 6.95 -21.01 18.76
CA LYS A 16 6.91 -20.80 20.20
C LYS A 16 6.84 -19.33 20.62
N VAL A 17 6.32 -18.45 19.76
CA VAL A 17 6.07 -17.04 20.04
C VAL A 17 4.73 -16.92 20.78
N LYS A 18 4.75 -16.24 21.92
CA LYS A 18 3.56 -16.04 22.78
C LYS A 18 2.88 -14.71 22.55
N ASP A 19 3.68 -13.69 22.26
CA ASP A 19 3.23 -12.34 22.03
C ASP A 19 4.04 -11.70 20.91
N ALA A 20 3.37 -10.98 19.97
CA ALA A 20 4.06 -10.29 18.90
C ALA A 20 3.23 -9.10 18.39
N CYS A 21 3.92 -8.00 18.09
CA CYS A 21 3.38 -6.87 17.36
C CYS A 21 4.10 -6.76 16.01
N ILE A 22 3.38 -7.15 14.94
CA ILE A 22 3.93 -7.31 13.58
C ILE A 22 3.08 -6.49 12.61
N PRO A 23 3.58 -5.35 12.13
CA PRO A 23 2.94 -4.57 11.09
C PRO A 23 2.87 -5.32 9.76
N GLY A 24 1.73 -5.20 9.08
CA GLY A 24 1.50 -5.80 7.77
C GLY A 24 0.41 -5.07 7.00
N GLU A 25 0.29 -5.38 5.74
CA GLU A 25 -0.76 -4.86 4.86
C GLU A 25 -1.73 -6.00 4.49
N LEU A 26 -3.03 -5.76 4.74
CA LEU A 26 -4.07 -6.66 4.25
C LEU A 26 -4.31 -6.43 2.77
N TYR A 27 -4.41 -7.52 2.02
CA TYR A 27 -4.73 -7.44 0.60
C TYR A 27 -5.59 -8.64 0.17
N PHE A 28 -6.26 -8.52 -0.95
CA PHE A 28 -7.01 -9.61 -1.57
C PHE A 28 -6.15 -10.31 -2.61
N ARG A 29 -5.89 -11.60 -2.45
CA ARG A 29 -5.10 -12.40 -3.39
C ARG A 29 -5.89 -12.68 -4.65
N LYS A 30 -5.38 -12.24 -5.79
CA LYS A 30 -5.94 -12.50 -7.10
C LYS A 30 -4.84 -12.49 -8.16
N GLU A 31 -5.16 -12.93 -9.35
CA GLU A 31 -4.29 -12.73 -10.51
C GLU A 31 -4.15 -11.23 -10.80
N GLY A 32 -2.92 -10.80 -11.00
CA GLY A 32 -2.56 -9.40 -11.17
C GLY A 32 -2.59 -8.61 -9.85
N ARG A 33 -2.57 -7.28 -9.98
CA ARG A 33 -2.44 -6.39 -8.83
C ARG A 33 -3.74 -6.25 -8.04
N SER A 34 -3.67 -6.53 -6.74
CA SER A 34 -4.75 -6.25 -5.79
C SER A 34 -4.91 -4.74 -5.56
N ARG A 35 -6.14 -4.29 -5.36
CA ARG A 35 -6.49 -2.91 -5.02
C ARG A 35 -7.32 -2.88 -3.74
N VAL A 36 -7.37 -1.71 -3.09
CA VAL A 36 -8.19 -1.52 -1.88
C VAL A 36 -9.64 -1.93 -2.11
N PHE A 37 -10.20 -1.65 -3.29
CA PHE A 37 -11.57 -2.07 -3.65
C PHE A 37 -11.75 -3.59 -3.63
N ASP A 38 -10.77 -4.35 -4.12
CA ASP A 38 -10.83 -5.82 -4.11
C ASP A 38 -10.89 -6.35 -2.67
N LEU A 39 -10.10 -5.75 -1.77
CA LEU A 39 -10.13 -6.11 -0.35
C LEU A 39 -11.47 -5.74 0.29
N THR A 40 -11.91 -4.49 0.15
CA THR A 40 -13.14 -4.02 0.81
C THR A 40 -14.39 -4.74 0.35
N ALA A 41 -14.47 -5.10 -0.95
CA ALA A 41 -15.59 -5.86 -1.49
C ALA A 41 -15.69 -7.31 -0.96
N ASN A 42 -14.60 -7.85 -0.42
CA ASN A 42 -14.53 -9.24 0.07
C ASN A 42 -14.31 -9.36 1.58
N LEU A 43 -14.26 -8.23 2.30
CA LEU A 43 -13.94 -8.22 3.72
C LEU A 43 -15.08 -8.79 4.58
N ASP A 44 -16.32 -8.41 4.26
CA ASP A 44 -17.51 -8.83 5.01
C ASP A 44 -17.79 -10.33 4.84
N ASP A 45 -17.50 -10.88 3.67
CA ASP A 45 -17.66 -12.29 3.35
C ASP A 45 -16.57 -13.17 3.96
N LYS A 46 -15.58 -12.57 4.65
CA LYS A 46 -14.42 -13.26 5.25
C LYS A 46 -13.74 -14.20 4.25
N SER A 47 -13.56 -13.71 3.03
CA SER A 47 -12.99 -14.50 1.94
C SER A 47 -11.66 -15.17 2.35
N PRO A 48 -11.45 -16.44 1.97
CA PRO A 48 -10.20 -17.15 2.22
C PRO A 48 -9.01 -16.55 1.46
N ASP A 49 -9.25 -15.69 0.48
CA ASP A 49 -8.23 -15.02 -0.32
C ASP A 49 -7.74 -13.69 0.28
N ILE A 50 -8.27 -13.31 1.44
CA ILE A 50 -7.73 -12.20 2.21
C ILE A 50 -6.43 -12.65 2.87
N CYS A 51 -5.35 -11.92 2.58
CA CYS A 51 -3.98 -12.22 3.02
C CYS A 51 -3.37 -11.04 3.77
N LEU A 52 -2.34 -11.31 4.55
CA LEU A 52 -1.50 -10.32 5.24
C LEU A 52 -0.06 -10.43 4.76
N ALA A 53 0.47 -9.35 4.22
CA ALA A 53 1.88 -9.20 3.89
C ALA A 53 2.59 -8.48 5.05
N ALA A 54 3.31 -9.22 5.88
CA ALA A 54 4.06 -8.70 7.02
C ALA A 54 5.36 -8.01 6.56
N PHE A 55 5.60 -6.77 6.99
CA PHE A 55 6.72 -5.97 6.50
C PHE A 55 7.61 -5.36 7.60
N ASP A 56 7.26 -5.54 8.87
CA ASP A 56 8.07 -5.07 10.00
C ASP A 56 7.79 -5.89 11.25
N ILE A 57 8.64 -5.75 12.27
CA ILE A 57 8.44 -6.26 13.63
C ILE A 57 8.64 -5.09 14.58
N LEU A 58 7.69 -4.88 15.48
CA LEU A 58 7.83 -3.92 16.59
C LEU A 58 8.28 -4.63 17.86
N SER A 59 7.66 -5.77 18.21
CA SER A 59 8.06 -6.56 19.38
C SER A 59 7.74 -8.04 19.21
N ILE A 60 8.50 -8.91 19.87
CA ILE A 60 8.25 -10.35 20.02
C ILE A 60 8.62 -10.75 21.45
N ASP A 61 7.68 -11.39 22.18
CA ASP A 61 7.85 -11.92 23.54
C ASP A 61 8.50 -10.90 24.50
N GLY A 62 8.09 -9.63 24.39
CA GLY A 62 8.59 -8.52 25.20
C GLY A 62 9.92 -7.91 24.72
N LYS A 63 10.58 -8.48 23.69
CA LYS A 63 11.72 -7.83 23.04
C LYS A 63 11.20 -6.80 22.03
N GLU A 64 11.54 -5.54 22.24
CA GLU A 64 11.34 -4.45 21.28
C GLU A 64 12.42 -4.50 20.19
N TYR A 65 12.05 -4.17 18.94
CA TYR A 65 12.94 -4.09 17.79
C TYR A 65 13.10 -2.65 17.33
N GLU A 66 14.33 -2.17 17.23
CA GLU A 66 14.61 -0.84 16.76
C GLU A 66 14.46 -0.71 15.23
N ARG A 67 14.32 0.51 14.74
CA ARG A 67 14.21 0.79 13.30
C ARG A 67 15.48 0.40 12.53
N SER A 68 16.62 0.43 13.16
CA SER A 68 17.93 0.09 12.59
C SER A 68 18.13 -1.41 12.35
N GLU A 69 17.41 -2.28 13.06
CA GLU A 69 17.56 -3.74 13.00
C GLU A 69 16.88 -4.37 11.76
N LEU A 70 17.00 -3.74 10.59
CA LEU A 70 16.25 -4.10 9.40
C LEU A 70 16.50 -5.54 8.94
N VAL A 71 17.77 -5.95 8.88
CA VAL A 71 18.18 -7.28 8.38
C VAL A 71 17.69 -8.38 9.31
N GLU A 72 17.84 -8.18 10.64
CA GLU A 72 17.36 -9.14 11.64
C GLU A 72 15.85 -9.29 11.60
N LYS A 73 15.11 -8.18 11.52
CA LYS A 73 13.65 -8.17 11.40
C LYS A 73 13.16 -8.93 10.17
N HIS A 74 13.72 -8.66 9.00
CA HIS A 74 13.30 -9.33 7.78
C HIS A 74 13.62 -10.84 7.82
N LYS A 75 14.82 -11.21 8.28
CA LYS A 75 15.16 -12.62 8.48
C LYS A 75 14.16 -13.30 9.42
N LYS A 76 13.79 -12.63 10.51
CA LYS A 76 12.82 -13.15 11.47
C LYS A 76 11.41 -13.24 10.89
N LEU A 77 11.00 -12.29 10.06
CA LEU A 77 9.72 -12.36 9.34
C LEU A 77 9.67 -13.55 8.38
N ASP A 78 10.75 -13.79 7.61
CA ASP A 78 10.83 -14.92 6.68
C ASP A 78 10.78 -16.27 7.41
N GLU A 79 11.38 -16.36 8.61
CA GLU A 79 11.29 -17.55 9.47
C GLU A 79 9.87 -17.76 10.02
N LEU A 80 9.18 -16.69 10.43
CA LEU A 80 7.85 -16.75 11.02
C LEU A 80 6.76 -16.97 9.98
N PHE A 81 6.85 -16.30 8.85
CA PHE A 81 5.83 -16.21 7.82
C PHE A 81 6.42 -16.51 6.43
N PRO A 82 6.62 -17.79 6.10
CA PRO A 82 7.18 -18.19 4.80
C PRO A 82 6.26 -17.80 3.64
N GLU A 83 6.82 -17.70 2.46
CA GLU A 83 6.08 -17.41 1.23
C GLU A 83 4.97 -18.43 0.95
N GLY A 84 3.93 -17.98 0.26
CA GLY A 84 2.81 -18.81 -0.21
C GLY A 84 1.65 -18.95 0.76
N GLY A 85 1.83 -18.63 2.04
CA GLY A 85 0.77 -18.62 3.04
C GLY A 85 -0.21 -17.44 2.87
N LYS A 86 -1.29 -17.43 3.67
CA LYS A 86 -2.18 -16.27 3.79
C LYS A 86 -1.51 -15.15 4.59
N VAL A 87 -0.67 -15.54 5.53
CA VAL A 87 0.23 -14.65 6.24
C VAL A 87 1.64 -14.95 5.77
N HIS A 88 2.30 -14.01 5.17
CA HIS A 88 3.66 -14.16 4.63
C HIS A 88 4.49 -12.89 4.83
N SER A 89 5.81 -13.03 4.83
CA SER A 89 6.71 -11.87 4.81
C SER A 89 6.70 -11.19 3.43
N VAL A 90 6.95 -9.88 3.42
CA VAL A 90 7.27 -9.15 2.19
C VAL A 90 8.71 -9.46 1.81
N GLY A 91 8.93 -9.97 0.60
CA GLY A 91 10.27 -10.24 0.08
C GLY A 91 11.17 -9.00 0.20
N SER A 92 12.40 -9.20 0.66
CA SER A 92 13.35 -8.11 0.87
C SER A 92 14.74 -8.46 0.29
N LYS A 93 15.49 -7.41 -0.05
CA LYS A 93 16.85 -7.51 -0.56
C LYS A 93 17.71 -6.39 0.01
N SER A 94 18.87 -6.74 0.56
CA SER A 94 19.88 -5.74 0.91
C SER A 94 20.54 -5.18 -0.34
N VAL A 95 20.73 -3.88 -0.41
CA VAL A 95 21.30 -3.15 -1.54
C VAL A 95 22.32 -2.14 -1.02
N GLU A 96 23.39 -1.91 -1.76
CA GLU A 96 24.49 -1.04 -1.36
C GLU A 96 24.63 0.20 -2.27
N SER A 97 23.97 0.19 -3.43
CA SER A 97 24.10 1.25 -4.40
C SER A 97 22.75 1.71 -4.96
N ARG A 98 22.73 2.94 -5.50
CA ARG A 98 21.57 3.44 -6.25
C ARG A 98 21.24 2.55 -7.46
N LYS A 99 22.27 1.95 -8.09
CA LYS A 99 22.07 1.07 -9.22
C LYS A 99 21.33 -0.20 -8.80
N ASP A 100 21.68 -0.80 -7.66
CA ASP A 100 21.00 -1.99 -7.16
C ASP A 100 19.52 -1.70 -6.85
N ILE A 101 19.23 -0.52 -6.29
CA ILE A 101 17.84 -0.10 -6.07
C ILE A 101 17.08 0.00 -7.41
N GLN A 102 17.69 0.60 -8.43
CA GLN A 102 17.08 0.74 -9.75
C GLN A 102 16.84 -0.61 -10.43
N ASP A 103 17.83 -1.52 -10.37
CA ASP A 103 17.73 -2.84 -10.96
C ASP A 103 16.66 -3.67 -10.24
N TYR A 104 16.58 -3.60 -8.91
CA TYR A 104 15.54 -4.27 -8.12
C TYR A 104 14.16 -3.67 -8.39
N PHE A 105 14.05 -2.34 -8.50
CA PHE A 105 12.80 -1.67 -8.87
C PHE A 105 12.28 -2.14 -10.23
N LYS A 106 13.15 -2.23 -11.25
CA LYS A 106 12.78 -2.75 -12.56
C LYS A 106 12.27 -4.18 -12.48
N GLN A 107 12.99 -5.05 -11.77
CA GLN A 107 12.58 -6.44 -11.57
C GLN A 107 11.17 -6.50 -10.95
N VAL A 108 10.97 -5.85 -9.81
CA VAL A 108 9.73 -5.93 -9.01
C VAL A 108 8.55 -5.28 -9.73
N VAL A 109 8.78 -4.14 -10.42
CA VAL A 109 7.68 -3.36 -11.04
C VAL A 109 7.42 -3.78 -12.48
N GLU A 110 8.49 -3.88 -13.30
CA GLU A 110 8.32 -4.10 -14.74
C GLU A 110 8.17 -5.59 -15.08
N THR A 111 8.85 -6.49 -14.33
CA THR A 111 8.78 -7.93 -14.59
C THR A 111 7.71 -8.60 -13.74
N ASP A 112 7.69 -8.33 -12.43
CA ASP A 112 6.79 -9.01 -11.50
C ASP A 112 5.44 -8.29 -11.34
N GLY A 113 5.26 -7.09 -11.95
CA GLY A 113 4.01 -6.33 -11.97
C GLY A 113 3.58 -5.76 -10.63
N GLN A 114 4.49 -5.64 -9.65
CA GLN A 114 4.18 -5.11 -8.33
C GLN A 114 4.02 -3.59 -8.35
N GLU A 115 3.47 -3.03 -7.26
CA GLU A 115 3.18 -1.60 -7.16
C GLU A 115 4.41 -0.71 -7.11
N GLY A 116 5.49 -1.20 -6.52
CA GLY A 116 6.71 -0.46 -6.27
C GLY A 116 7.55 -1.12 -5.20
N VAL A 117 8.57 -0.42 -4.72
CA VAL A 117 9.44 -0.87 -3.65
C VAL A 117 9.53 0.16 -2.53
N VAL A 118 9.76 -0.33 -1.31
CA VAL A 118 10.04 0.51 -0.15
C VAL A 118 11.52 0.35 0.20
N VAL A 119 12.27 1.44 0.10
CA VAL A 119 13.69 1.49 0.51
C VAL A 119 13.75 2.00 1.95
N LYS A 120 14.35 1.20 2.81
CA LYS A 120 14.59 1.54 4.22
C LYS A 120 16.09 1.71 4.44
N SER A 121 16.52 2.83 5.03
CA SER A 121 17.93 3.03 5.40
C SER A 121 18.18 2.61 6.84
N SER A 122 19.45 2.29 7.15
CA SER A 122 19.90 2.01 8.51
C SER A 122 19.70 3.18 9.49
N GLU A 123 19.58 4.41 8.94
CA GLU A 123 19.29 5.63 9.72
C GLU A 123 17.79 5.82 9.99
N GLY A 124 16.94 4.86 9.58
CA GLY A 124 15.49 4.89 9.81
C GLY A 124 14.70 5.68 8.79
N MET A 125 15.31 6.16 7.69
CA MET A 125 14.58 6.79 6.59
C MET A 125 13.85 5.76 5.75
N ILE A 126 12.65 6.11 5.29
CA ILE A 126 11.81 5.25 4.47
C ILE A 126 11.40 6.00 3.21
N TYR A 127 11.71 5.44 2.05
CA TYR A 127 11.34 5.96 0.74
C TYR A 127 10.45 4.99 0.01
N LYS A 128 9.30 5.46 -0.50
CA LYS A 128 8.41 4.68 -1.37
C LYS A 128 8.70 5.04 -2.81
N LEU A 129 9.16 4.09 -3.59
CA LEU A 129 9.41 4.21 -5.02
C LEU A 129 8.28 3.53 -5.77
N LYS A 130 7.52 4.31 -6.55
CA LYS A 130 6.42 3.83 -7.39
C LYS A 130 6.57 4.40 -8.80
N PRO A 131 6.15 3.68 -9.85
CA PRO A 131 6.07 4.26 -11.18
C PRO A 131 5.11 5.44 -11.17
N ARG A 132 5.46 6.51 -11.86
CA ARG A 132 4.60 7.67 -12.06
C ARG A 132 4.17 7.74 -13.51
N CYS A 133 2.87 7.85 -13.71
CA CYS A 133 2.29 8.15 -15.01
C CYS A 133 1.57 9.49 -14.90
N THR A 134 1.76 10.36 -15.88
CA THR A 134 0.99 11.60 -16.04
C THR A 134 -0.03 11.40 -17.14
N LEU A 135 -1.23 11.89 -16.90
CA LEU A 135 -2.34 11.83 -17.82
C LEU A 135 -2.93 13.23 -17.95
N ASP A 136 -3.24 13.63 -19.17
CA ASP A 136 -3.99 14.85 -19.44
C ASP A 136 -5.49 14.55 -19.29
N GLY A 137 -6.15 15.31 -18.44
CA GLY A 137 -7.58 15.17 -18.18
C GLY A 137 -8.30 16.52 -18.26
N VAL A 138 -9.59 16.47 -18.53
CA VAL A 138 -10.48 17.62 -18.52
C VAL A 138 -11.26 17.65 -17.22
N VAL A 139 -11.28 18.78 -16.53
CA VAL A 139 -12.18 19.01 -15.40
C VAL A 139 -13.57 19.29 -15.95
N ILE A 140 -14.54 18.43 -15.63
CA ILE A 140 -15.92 18.50 -16.12
C ILE A 140 -16.92 18.85 -15.04
N GLY A 141 -16.49 18.96 -13.80
CA GLY A 141 -17.32 19.31 -12.67
C GLY A 141 -16.54 19.30 -11.37
N PHE A 142 -17.21 19.64 -10.29
CA PHE A 142 -16.64 19.71 -8.96
C PHE A 142 -17.66 19.30 -7.89
N VAL A 143 -17.16 19.00 -6.70
CA VAL A 143 -17.95 18.79 -5.49
C VAL A 143 -17.51 19.82 -4.45
N GLU A 144 -18.47 20.54 -3.88
CA GLU A 144 -18.21 21.49 -2.80
C GLU A 144 -18.08 20.76 -1.45
N GLY A 145 -17.28 21.32 -0.55
CA GLY A 145 -17.15 20.84 0.82
C GLY A 145 -18.38 21.16 1.66
N GLU A 146 -18.57 20.38 2.73
CA GLU A 146 -19.65 20.53 3.68
C GLU A 146 -19.13 20.91 5.08
N GLY A 147 -20.01 21.42 5.94
CA GLY A 147 -19.66 21.80 7.32
C GLY A 147 -18.59 22.88 7.36
N ASP A 148 -17.51 22.62 8.07
CA ASP A 148 -16.36 23.55 8.23
C ASP A 148 -15.63 23.85 6.92
N ARG A 149 -15.90 23.09 5.86
CA ARG A 149 -15.33 23.27 4.51
C ARG A 149 -16.33 23.81 3.49
N ALA A 150 -17.51 24.28 3.92
CA ALA A 150 -18.45 24.95 3.04
C ALA A 150 -17.79 26.17 2.38
N GLY A 151 -18.05 26.41 1.10
CA GLY A 151 -17.38 27.47 0.33
C GLY A 151 -15.96 27.12 -0.14
N MET A 152 -15.55 25.85 -0.04
CA MET A 152 -14.28 25.33 -0.57
C MET A 152 -14.51 24.16 -1.50
N LEU A 153 -13.68 24.02 -2.52
CA LEU A 153 -13.66 22.83 -3.38
C LEU A 153 -13.31 21.59 -2.55
N ARG A 154 -14.13 20.55 -2.61
CA ARG A 154 -13.82 19.25 -2.06
C ARG A 154 -13.03 18.40 -3.06
N GLU A 155 -13.59 18.23 -4.25
CA GLU A 155 -13.07 17.36 -5.30
C GLU A 155 -13.40 17.93 -6.67
N VAL A 156 -12.53 17.69 -7.65
CA VAL A 156 -12.85 17.90 -9.08
C VAL A 156 -13.17 16.57 -9.74
N LEU A 157 -14.10 16.58 -10.68
CA LEU A 157 -14.40 15.45 -11.55
C LEU A 157 -13.52 15.56 -12.78
N VAL A 158 -12.66 14.58 -12.96
CA VAL A 158 -11.74 14.51 -14.11
C VAL A 158 -12.24 13.46 -15.09
N ALA A 159 -12.32 13.86 -16.36
CA ALA A 159 -12.64 12.99 -17.46
C ALA A 159 -11.49 12.92 -18.47
N MET A 160 -11.39 11.81 -19.16
CA MET A 160 -10.47 11.61 -20.28
C MET A 160 -11.25 11.43 -21.57
N LEU A 161 -10.65 11.88 -22.66
CA LEU A 161 -11.22 11.69 -23.99
C LEU A 161 -11.20 10.18 -24.32
N ARG A 162 -12.36 9.59 -24.49
CA ARG A 162 -12.53 8.19 -24.85
C ARG A 162 -12.48 7.99 -26.35
N ASP A 163 -13.13 8.87 -27.07
CA ASP A 163 -13.19 8.94 -28.53
C ASP A 163 -13.35 10.40 -28.95
N GLU A 164 -13.40 10.69 -30.24
CA GLU A 164 -13.41 12.07 -30.77
C GLU A 164 -14.48 13.01 -30.18
N LYS A 165 -15.52 12.47 -29.53
CA LYS A 165 -16.68 13.27 -29.05
C LYS A 165 -17.09 12.93 -27.62
N THR A 166 -16.53 11.88 -27.02
CA THR A 166 -17.02 11.36 -25.74
C THR A 166 -15.95 11.47 -24.67
N TYR A 167 -16.27 12.13 -23.57
CA TYR A 167 -15.46 12.15 -22.36
C TYR A 167 -15.99 11.11 -21.37
N GLN A 168 -15.09 10.32 -20.84
CA GLN A 168 -15.40 9.37 -19.77
C GLN A 168 -14.85 9.89 -18.44
N ILE A 169 -15.71 9.97 -17.41
CA ILE A 169 -15.28 10.29 -16.05
C ILE A 169 -14.36 9.17 -15.57
N THR A 170 -13.14 9.54 -15.18
CA THR A 170 -12.10 8.60 -14.77
C THR A 170 -11.77 8.70 -13.30
N ALA A 171 -11.89 9.89 -12.71
CA ALA A 171 -11.51 10.09 -11.33
C ALA A 171 -12.25 11.26 -10.66
N LYS A 172 -12.35 11.19 -9.33
CA LYS A 172 -12.56 12.33 -8.44
C LYS A 172 -11.23 12.63 -7.76
N VAL A 173 -10.75 13.85 -7.91
CA VAL A 173 -9.44 14.28 -7.39
C VAL A 173 -9.67 15.32 -6.31
N GLY A 174 -9.41 14.96 -5.06
CA GLY A 174 -9.55 15.82 -3.89
C GLY A 174 -8.23 16.12 -3.18
N ASN A 175 -7.13 15.47 -3.57
CA ASN A 175 -5.81 15.66 -2.98
C ASN A 175 -4.94 16.55 -3.87
N GLY A 176 -3.95 17.23 -3.26
CA GLY A 176 -3.00 18.09 -3.97
C GLY A 176 -3.39 19.56 -4.02
N PHE A 177 -4.54 19.95 -3.47
CA PHE A 177 -4.98 21.34 -3.35
C PHE A 177 -4.70 21.91 -1.97
N THR A 178 -4.16 23.11 -1.90
CA THR A 178 -4.14 23.92 -0.69
C THR A 178 -5.52 24.49 -0.38
N ASP A 179 -5.75 25.02 0.83
CA ASP A 179 -7.04 25.66 1.16
C ASP A 179 -7.29 26.91 0.32
N ASP A 180 -6.25 27.62 -0.09
CA ASP A 180 -6.35 28.78 -0.97
C ASP A 180 -6.69 28.38 -2.41
N ASP A 181 -6.12 27.28 -2.91
CA ASP A 181 -6.52 26.70 -4.20
C ASP A 181 -7.99 26.33 -4.19
N ARG A 182 -8.43 25.66 -3.10
CA ARG A 182 -9.83 25.23 -2.94
C ARG A 182 -10.83 26.38 -2.97
N LYS A 183 -10.48 27.50 -2.35
CA LYS A 183 -11.32 28.70 -2.35
C LYS A 183 -11.33 29.43 -3.70
N THR A 184 -10.17 29.44 -4.37
CA THR A 184 -9.99 30.12 -5.65
C THR A 184 -10.69 29.36 -6.77
N LEU A 185 -10.47 28.05 -6.86
CA LEU A 185 -11.05 27.19 -7.90
C LEU A 185 -12.59 27.11 -7.84
N LEU A 186 -13.18 27.28 -6.66
CA LEU A 186 -14.65 27.31 -6.53
C LEU A 186 -15.28 28.60 -7.08
N LYS A 187 -14.49 29.68 -7.20
CA LYS A 187 -14.96 30.99 -7.69
C LYS A 187 -14.79 31.19 -9.19
N THR A 188 -14.06 30.29 -9.84
CA THR A 188 -13.78 30.29 -11.27
C THR A 188 -14.81 29.48 -12.02
#